data_a3bf560f9472116f4870107b28cf0916
#
_entry.id   a3bf560f9472116f4870107b28cf0916
#
_cell.length_a   1.000
_cell.length_b   1.000
_cell.length_c   1.000
_cell.angle_alpha   90.00
_cell.angle_beta   90.00
_cell.angle_gamma   90.00
#
_symmetry.space_group_name_H-M   'P 1'
#
loop_
_entity.id
_entity.type
_entity.pdbx_description
1 polymer ?
#
loop_
_entity_poly.entity_id
_entity_poly.type
_entity_poly.pdbx_seq_one_letter_code
_entity_poly.pdbx_strand_id
1 'polypeptide(L)'
;VLVIVQPMNTPLDVSAFSALFPDFNDVVIISGDGEITRKDGGVAAELIQHQHYLICHRKWSEARLQAKLPKAADVLELFAFVRPAQFCLPTPAGLAARLGLAIPVSTEDKTMTIFHAAQKLLDELAGQPDKVKQKLSRLADMMGRGGWQWTGPVMASLGAVSGPEGPPDGRNAAVWVDLDEIDETPPRGEPGMSPIMPDASRKRLKDMLGQTAEARKSQSDYAAALASVFASPDSTSSPVLLLAEAGTGTGKTLGYLAPATLWAEANKAAVWVSTYTRTLQHQIADELSRLHDRSETGGKKVVIRKGRENYLCLLNLEEALLRLPGQPADAVALGLMARWASASPDGDLTGSSFPAWLIDLIGTRTSLGLADRRGECIHSACLHYHKCFVEKSIRTARQADIVIANHALVMIQATLGGMEDKFSPTRYIFDEGHNIFDAADSAFAAALTAGETAELRRWVRGAEDDRRGRARGLKKRLAELIASDVSALAALDEAS
;
A
#
# COMPACT_ATOMS: atom_id res chain seq x y z
N VAL A 1 19.08 45.02 -13.24
CA VAL A 1 17.74 45.22 -13.78
C VAL A 1 16.77 44.79 -12.69
N LEU A 2 16.11 45.78 -12.07
CA LEU A 2 15.08 45.57 -11.05
C LEU A 2 13.84 45.01 -11.77
N VAL A 3 13.47 43.79 -11.51
CA VAL A 3 12.17 43.26 -11.90
C VAL A 3 11.22 43.45 -10.72
N ILE A 4 10.36 44.47 -10.81
CA ILE A 4 9.27 44.69 -9.86
C ILE A 4 8.19 43.64 -10.18
N VAL A 5 8.08 42.64 -9.31
CA VAL A 5 6.93 41.71 -9.33
C VAL A 5 5.82 42.31 -8.46
N GLN A 6 4.65 42.52 -9.07
CA GLN A 6 3.45 43.01 -8.35
C GLN A 6 3.07 42.05 -7.20
N PRO A 7 2.53 42.52 -6.08
CA PRO A 7 2.08 41.68 -4.97
C PRO A 7 0.80 40.96 -5.38
N MET A 8 0.94 39.67 -5.69
CA MET A 8 -0.17 38.73 -5.64
C MET A 8 -0.41 38.37 -4.16
N ASN A 9 -1.68 38.25 -3.78
CA ASN A 9 -2.21 37.87 -2.46
C ASN A 9 -1.18 37.21 -1.56
N THR A 10 -1.02 37.75 -0.34
CA THR A 10 -0.02 37.38 0.68
C THR A 10 0.42 35.92 0.56
N PRO A 11 1.62 35.65 0.05
CA PRO A 11 2.10 34.26 -0.02
C PRO A 11 2.29 33.80 1.43
N LEU A 12 1.83 32.61 1.71
CA LEU A 12 2.17 31.90 2.93
C LEU A 12 3.68 31.91 3.10
N ASP A 13 4.13 32.49 4.19
CA ASP A 13 5.51 32.87 4.39
C ASP A 13 6.40 31.65 4.66
N VAL A 14 6.77 30.93 3.59
CA VAL A 14 7.82 29.91 3.62
C VAL A 14 9.19 30.58 3.85
N SER A 15 9.28 31.92 3.75
CA SER A 15 10.51 32.71 3.95
C SER A 15 11.04 32.65 5.39
N ALA A 16 10.21 32.22 6.35
CA ALA A 16 10.66 31.96 7.72
C ALA A 16 11.58 30.71 7.84
N PHE A 17 11.63 29.87 6.81
CA PHE A 17 12.48 28.68 6.78
C PHE A 17 13.72 28.91 5.93
N SER A 18 14.78 28.20 6.25
CA SER A 18 15.93 28.02 5.35
C SER A 18 15.84 26.63 4.72
N ALA A 19 16.10 26.47 3.42
CA ALA A 19 16.21 25.16 2.80
C ALA A 19 17.63 24.62 2.95
N LEU A 20 17.75 23.32 3.18
CA LEU A 20 19.02 22.64 3.37
C LEU A 20 19.08 21.39 2.49
N PHE A 21 20.19 21.25 1.76
CA PHE A 21 20.50 20.05 1.01
C PHE A 21 21.96 19.63 1.24
N PRO A 22 22.22 18.41 1.78
CA PRO A 22 23.58 17.88 1.94
C PRO A 22 24.10 17.36 0.58
N ASP A 23 25.31 17.80 0.23
CA ASP A 23 26.07 17.28 -0.93
C ASP A 23 27.18 16.32 -0.45
N PHE A 24 28.15 16.02 -1.31
CA PHE A 24 29.20 15.04 -1.00
C PHE A 24 30.06 15.44 0.22
N ASN A 25 30.56 16.67 0.27
CA ASN A 25 31.41 17.16 1.36
C ASN A 25 30.80 18.39 2.03
N ASP A 26 29.87 19.06 1.38
CA ASP A 26 29.33 20.35 1.76
C ASP A 26 27.85 20.27 2.06
N VAL A 27 27.33 21.23 2.74
CA VAL A 27 25.92 21.50 2.92
C VAL A 27 25.59 22.84 2.30
N VAL A 28 24.63 22.84 1.38
CA VAL A 28 24.09 24.08 0.83
C VAL A 28 22.85 24.47 1.61
N ILE A 29 22.87 25.68 2.14
CA ILE A 29 21.75 26.30 2.85
C ILE A 29 21.34 27.55 2.07
N ILE A 30 20.05 27.67 1.80
CA ILE A 30 19.47 28.88 1.20
C ILE A 30 18.45 29.41 2.20
N SER A 31 18.64 30.65 2.63
CA SER A 31 17.70 31.34 3.51
C SER A 31 16.47 31.84 2.75
N GLY A 32 15.40 32.18 3.48
CA GLY A 32 14.17 32.65 2.86
C GLY A 32 14.28 33.98 2.09
N ASP A 33 15.28 34.77 2.34
CA ASP A 33 15.65 35.98 1.58
C ASP A 33 16.58 35.69 0.38
N GLY A 34 16.97 34.43 0.18
CA GLY A 34 17.73 33.97 -0.98
C GLY A 34 19.25 33.97 -0.78
N GLU A 35 19.76 34.20 0.42
CA GLU A 35 21.19 34.09 0.69
C GLU A 35 21.66 32.64 0.64
N ILE A 36 22.71 32.38 -0.14
CA ILE A 36 23.27 31.03 -0.33
C ILE A 36 24.50 30.89 0.53
N THR A 37 24.49 29.95 1.44
CA THR A 37 25.62 29.61 2.29
C THR A 37 26.06 28.17 2.04
N ARG A 38 27.37 27.98 1.84
CA ARG A 38 27.98 26.65 1.81
C ARG A 38 28.80 26.44 3.08
N LYS A 39 28.63 25.28 3.70
CA LYS A 39 29.34 24.89 4.92
C LYS A 39 29.88 23.50 4.81
N ASP A 40 31.01 23.24 5.45
CA ASP A 40 31.51 21.87 5.65
C ASP A 40 30.50 21.06 6.49
N GLY A 41 30.28 19.79 6.13
CA GLY A 41 29.28 18.96 6.77
C GLY A 41 29.43 18.78 8.27
N GLY A 42 30.67 18.74 8.77
CA GLY A 42 30.94 18.65 10.20
C GLY A 42 30.58 19.92 11.00
N VAL A 43 30.85 21.10 10.43
CA VAL A 43 30.48 22.39 11.04
C VAL A 43 28.99 22.66 10.96
N ALA A 44 28.37 22.21 9.89
CA ALA A 44 26.92 22.35 9.71
C ALA A 44 26.13 21.60 10.79
N ALA A 45 26.61 20.42 11.23
CA ALA A 45 25.91 19.56 12.18
C ALA A 45 25.61 20.23 13.52
N GLU A 46 26.48 21.13 14.03
CA GLU A 46 26.24 21.87 15.27
C GLU A 46 25.23 23.02 15.11
N LEU A 47 25.22 23.68 13.96
CA LEU A 47 24.33 24.81 13.69
C LEU A 47 22.89 24.39 13.38
N ILE A 48 22.73 23.21 12.83
CA ILE A 48 21.45 22.69 12.31
C ILE A 48 20.46 22.32 13.43
N GLN A 49 20.94 22.01 14.63
CA GLN A 49 20.11 21.54 15.74
C GLN A 49 19.11 22.56 16.28
N HIS A 50 19.34 23.86 16.04
CA HIS A 50 18.58 24.93 16.66
C HIS A 50 17.60 25.66 15.71
N GLN A 51 17.75 25.51 14.41
CA GLN A 51 16.95 26.21 13.40
C GLN A 51 15.96 25.28 12.68
N HIS A 52 14.91 25.86 12.10
CA HIS A 52 13.93 25.16 11.27
C HIS A 52 14.41 25.15 9.81
N TYR A 53 14.57 23.95 9.25
CA TYR A 53 15.00 23.77 7.87
C TYR A 53 13.96 23.02 7.06
N LEU A 54 13.80 23.44 5.81
CA LEU A 54 13.14 22.63 4.78
C LEU A 54 14.17 21.63 4.24
N ILE A 55 13.80 20.36 4.20
CA ILE A 55 14.65 19.29 3.67
C ILE A 55 13.85 18.37 2.73
N CYS A 56 14.56 17.55 1.98
CA CYS A 56 13.98 16.46 1.21
C CYS A 56 14.58 15.14 1.69
N HIS A 57 13.73 14.24 2.21
CA HIS A 57 14.08 12.93 2.75
C HIS A 57 14.93 12.99 4.04
N ARG A 58 14.27 13.17 5.17
CA ARG A 58 14.90 13.34 6.49
C ARG A 58 15.93 12.25 6.81
N LYS A 59 15.54 10.98 6.68
CA LYS A 59 16.40 9.84 7.01
C LYS A 59 17.70 9.84 6.19
N TRP A 60 17.63 10.16 4.91
CA TRP A 60 18.79 10.30 4.05
C TRP A 60 19.64 11.49 4.43
N SER A 61 19.02 12.65 4.68
CA SER A 61 19.73 13.87 5.09
C SER A 61 20.46 13.70 6.43
N GLU A 62 19.78 13.09 7.43
CA GLU A 62 20.41 12.79 8.74
C GLU A 62 21.58 11.81 8.60
N ALA A 63 21.44 10.76 7.79
CA ALA A 63 22.54 9.82 7.54
C ALA A 63 23.73 10.50 6.84
N ARG A 64 23.47 11.42 5.93
CA ARG A 64 24.49 12.14 5.20
C ARG A 64 25.23 13.15 6.08
N LEU A 65 24.50 13.84 6.94
CA LEU A 65 25.04 14.83 7.89
C LEU A 65 25.63 14.20 9.15
N GLN A 66 25.39 12.92 9.39
CA GLN A 66 25.68 12.22 10.65
C GLN A 66 25.10 12.97 11.88
N ALA A 67 24.00 13.68 11.69
CA ALA A 67 23.34 14.51 12.70
C ALA A 67 21.82 14.36 12.64
N LYS A 68 21.14 14.52 13.80
CA LYS A 68 19.68 14.53 13.86
C LYS A 68 19.12 15.90 13.50
N LEU A 69 17.97 15.88 12.81
CA LEU A 69 17.26 17.07 12.33
C LEU A 69 15.84 17.15 12.96
N PRO A 70 15.73 17.35 14.29
CA PRO A 70 14.46 17.25 15.01
C PRO A 70 13.44 18.33 14.60
N LYS A 71 13.91 19.47 14.14
CA LYS A 71 13.08 20.62 13.72
C LYS A 71 12.97 20.76 12.21
N ALA A 72 13.39 19.76 11.43
CA ALA A 72 13.31 19.84 9.99
C ALA A 72 11.88 19.54 9.50
N ALA A 73 11.42 20.34 8.54
CA ALA A 73 10.19 20.11 7.80
C ALA A 73 10.52 19.38 6.49
N ASP A 74 10.17 18.09 6.42
CA ASP A 74 10.43 17.27 5.23
C ASP A 74 9.36 17.51 4.17
N VAL A 75 9.77 17.95 2.98
CA VAL A 75 8.84 18.21 1.87
C VAL A 75 8.16 16.94 1.37
N LEU A 76 8.73 15.76 1.60
CA LEU A 76 8.06 14.49 1.30
C LEU A 76 6.87 14.23 2.24
N GLU A 77 6.92 14.65 3.51
CA GLU A 77 5.75 14.60 4.39
C GLU A 77 4.62 15.50 3.86
N LEU A 78 4.97 16.72 3.42
CA LEU A 78 4.01 17.64 2.81
C LEU A 78 3.44 17.07 1.50
N PHE A 79 4.30 16.48 0.65
CA PHE A 79 3.88 15.81 -0.58
C PHE A 79 2.90 14.66 -0.28
N ALA A 80 3.19 13.79 0.68
CA ALA A 80 2.32 12.69 1.09
C ALA A 80 0.96 13.19 1.63
N PHE A 81 0.96 14.34 2.29
CA PHE A 81 -0.26 14.98 2.80
C PHE A 81 -1.10 15.59 1.68
N VAL A 82 -0.49 16.31 0.73
CA VAL A 82 -1.18 17.04 -0.33
C VAL A 82 -1.61 16.13 -1.48
N ARG A 83 -0.70 15.26 -1.91
CA ARG A 83 -0.89 14.31 -3.03
C ARG A 83 -0.78 12.85 -2.55
N PRO A 84 -1.69 12.41 -1.66
CA PRO A 84 -1.66 11.04 -1.13
C PRO A 84 -1.81 10.02 -2.26
N ALA A 85 -1.27 8.82 -2.04
CA ALA A 85 -1.30 7.71 -2.99
C ALA A 85 -0.65 8.00 -4.36
N GLN A 86 0.19 9.03 -4.44
CA GLN A 86 0.97 9.33 -5.63
C GLN A 86 2.46 9.08 -5.38
N PHE A 87 3.12 8.51 -6.38
CA PHE A 87 4.55 8.26 -6.32
C PHE A 87 5.35 9.44 -6.86
N CYS A 88 6.44 9.78 -6.17
CA CYS A 88 7.57 10.55 -6.70
C CYS A 88 8.88 9.89 -6.25
N LEU A 89 9.97 10.12 -6.96
CA LEU A 89 11.28 9.77 -6.42
C LEU A 89 11.57 10.69 -5.22
N PRO A 90 12.10 10.16 -4.09
CA PRO A 90 12.33 10.93 -2.87
C PRO A 90 13.58 11.81 -2.95
N THR A 91 13.64 12.63 -4.00
CA THR A 91 14.74 13.55 -4.30
C THR A 91 14.18 14.88 -4.81
N PRO A 92 14.92 15.99 -4.71
CA PRO A 92 14.48 17.27 -5.29
C PRO A 92 14.15 17.17 -6.78
N ALA A 93 14.94 16.44 -7.56
CA ALA A 93 14.65 16.20 -8.98
C ALA A 93 13.34 15.40 -9.21
N GLY A 94 13.09 14.39 -8.37
CA GLY A 94 11.85 13.61 -8.44
C GLY A 94 10.62 14.43 -8.06
N LEU A 95 10.73 15.29 -7.05
CA LEU A 95 9.69 16.26 -6.68
C LEU A 95 9.45 17.25 -7.83
N ALA A 96 10.52 17.81 -8.41
CA ALA A 96 10.43 18.74 -9.54
C ALA A 96 9.68 18.10 -10.72
N ALA A 97 10.07 16.89 -11.11
CA ALA A 97 9.42 16.15 -12.19
C ALA A 97 7.93 15.93 -11.92
N ARG A 98 7.59 15.52 -10.69
CA ARG A 98 6.18 15.23 -10.32
C ARG A 98 5.33 16.48 -10.18
N LEU A 99 5.91 17.60 -9.77
CA LEU A 99 5.24 18.88 -9.59
C LEU A 99 5.25 19.76 -10.85
N GLY A 100 5.93 19.36 -11.92
CA GLY A 100 6.08 20.17 -13.14
C GLY A 100 6.92 21.43 -12.90
N LEU A 101 7.96 21.30 -12.07
CA LEU A 101 8.98 22.33 -11.84
C LEU A 101 10.20 22.07 -12.72
N ALA A 102 11.08 23.08 -12.86
CA ALA A 102 12.35 22.91 -13.54
C ALA A 102 13.20 21.84 -12.85
N ILE A 103 13.79 20.94 -13.63
CA ILE A 103 14.64 19.87 -13.09
C ILE A 103 15.96 20.47 -12.63
N PRO A 104 16.34 20.30 -11.35
CA PRO A 104 17.56 20.90 -10.80
C PRO A 104 18.83 20.23 -11.36
N VAL A 105 19.84 21.03 -11.69
CA VAL A 105 21.13 20.57 -12.21
C VAL A 105 22.22 20.70 -11.15
N SER A 106 22.33 21.85 -10.50
CA SER A 106 23.32 22.12 -9.43
C SER A 106 22.77 21.77 -8.04
N THR A 107 23.64 21.79 -7.04
CA THR A 107 23.23 21.57 -5.64
C THR A 107 22.40 22.76 -5.12
N GLU A 108 22.69 23.96 -5.56
CA GLU A 108 21.88 25.15 -5.29
C GLU A 108 20.49 25.01 -5.89
N ASP A 109 20.39 24.53 -7.15
CA ASP A 109 19.09 24.28 -7.77
C ASP A 109 18.28 23.23 -7.00
N LYS A 110 18.94 22.17 -6.51
CA LYS A 110 18.29 21.14 -5.66
C LYS A 110 17.74 21.75 -4.38
N THR A 111 18.53 22.63 -3.73
CA THR A 111 18.13 23.30 -2.50
C THR A 111 16.97 24.28 -2.77
N MET A 112 17.05 25.06 -3.85
CA MET A 112 15.97 25.98 -4.25
C MET A 112 14.69 25.22 -4.62
N THR A 113 14.83 24.04 -5.26
CA THR A 113 13.68 23.18 -5.62
C THR A 113 12.89 22.75 -4.39
N ILE A 114 13.51 22.58 -3.21
CA ILE A 114 12.83 22.27 -1.96
C ILE A 114 11.83 23.37 -1.59
N PHE A 115 12.23 24.65 -1.72
CA PHE A 115 11.32 25.79 -1.53
C PHE A 115 10.16 25.79 -2.54
N HIS A 116 10.50 25.70 -3.81
CA HIS A 116 9.49 25.74 -4.87
C HIS A 116 8.49 24.59 -4.75
N ALA A 117 8.96 23.41 -4.37
CA ALA A 117 8.08 22.25 -4.14
C ALA A 117 7.16 22.48 -2.94
N ALA A 118 7.68 23.00 -1.83
CA ALA A 118 6.89 23.33 -0.66
C ALA A 118 5.82 24.38 -0.99
N GLN A 119 6.19 25.49 -1.63
CA GLN A 119 5.27 26.56 -2.01
C GLN A 119 4.17 26.02 -2.92
N LYS A 120 4.53 25.28 -3.97
CA LYS A 120 3.54 24.72 -4.90
C LYS A 120 2.55 23.80 -4.22
N LEU A 121 3.00 22.97 -3.29
CA LEU A 121 2.12 22.08 -2.52
C LEU A 121 1.17 22.86 -1.59
N LEU A 122 1.65 23.93 -0.97
CA LEU A 122 0.82 24.81 -0.14
C LEU A 122 -0.21 25.57 -0.98
N ASP A 123 0.15 26.03 -2.18
CA ASP A 123 -0.77 26.66 -3.12
C ASP A 123 -1.88 25.70 -3.58
N GLU A 124 -1.54 24.42 -3.79
CA GLU A 124 -2.53 23.37 -4.09
C GLU A 124 -3.53 23.16 -2.95
N LEU A 125 -3.08 23.25 -1.69
CA LEU A 125 -3.98 23.22 -0.53
C LEU A 125 -4.88 24.45 -0.48
N ALA A 126 -4.33 25.64 -0.74
CA ALA A 126 -5.09 26.89 -0.77
C ALA A 126 -6.18 26.88 -1.83
N GLY A 127 -5.97 26.15 -2.95
CA GLY A 127 -6.96 25.99 -4.03
C GLY A 127 -8.04 24.93 -3.77
N GLN A 128 -7.99 24.19 -2.65
CA GLN A 128 -8.99 23.14 -2.38
C GLN A 128 -10.38 23.72 -2.04
N PRO A 129 -11.47 23.00 -2.34
CA PRO A 129 -12.82 23.38 -1.90
C PRO A 129 -12.93 23.45 -0.37
N ASP A 130 -13.78 24.34 0.15
CA ASP A 130 -13.92 24.61 1.59
C ASP A 130 -14.22 23.34 2.41
N LYS A 131 -15.09 22.46 1.90
CA LYS A 131 -15.40 21.17 2.56
C LYS A 131 -14.17 20.28 2.72
N VAL A 132 -13.27 20.29 1.72
CA VAL A 132 -12.00 19.55 1.76
C VAL A 132 -11.03 20.24 2.72
N LYS A 133 -10.92 21.58 2.66
CA LYS A 133 -10.09 22.36 3.59
C LYS A 133 -10.45 22.08 5.04
N GLN A 134 -11.73 22.04 5.37
CA GLN A 134 -12.19 21.75 6.72
C GLN A 134 -11.76 20.36 7.23
N LYS A 135 -11.80 19.34 6.37
CA LYS A 135 -11.30 17.99 6.73
C LYS A 135 -9.80 17.97 6.92
N LEU A 136 -9.08 18.58 5.98
CA LEU A 136 -7.62 18.63 6.02
C LEU A 136 -7.11 19.45 7.22
N SER A 137 -7.80 20.53 7.61
CA SER A 137 -7.39 21.33 8.78
C SER A 137 -7.52 20.55 10.09
N ARG A 138 -8.59 19.76 10.27
CA ARG A 138 -8.74 18.90 11.45
C ARG A 138 -7.64 17.86 11.54
N LEU A 139 -7.27 17.26 10.41
CA LEU A 139 -6.19 16.29 10.35
C LEU A 139 -4.83 16.95 10.62
N ALA A 140 -4.57 18.13 10.02
CA ALA A 140 -3.35 18.89 10.23
C ALA A 140 -3.20 19.36 11.69
N ASP A 141 -4.29 19.79 12.34
CA ASP A 141 -4.30 20.14 13.77
C ASP A 141 -3.94 18.92 14.64
N MET A 142 -4.54 17.76 14.37
CA MET A 142 -4.19 16.51 15.05
C MET A 142 -2.70 16.16 14.90
N MET A 143 -2.17 16.24 13.67
CA MET A 143 -0.75 16.00 13.39
C MET A 143 0.15 17.02 14.08
N GLY A 144 -0.29 18.28 14.14
CA GLY A 144 0.40 19.37 14.83
C GLY A 144 0.60 19.13 16.31
N ARG A 145 -0.41 18.57 16.97
CA ARG A 145 -0.31 18.16 18.39
C ARG A 145 0.68 17.02 18.61
N GLY A 146 1.02 16.27 17.55
CA GLY A 146 2.10 15.31 17.51
C GLY A 146 3.46 15.87 17.10
N GLY A 147 3.55 17.18 16.88
CA GLY A 147 4.81 17.86 16.54
C GLY A 147 5.09 17.97 15.04
N TRP A 148 4.08 17.90 14.17
CA TRP A 148 4.28 18.05 12.73
C TRP A 148 4.76 19.47 12.37
N GLN A 149 5.91 19.57 11.73
CA GLN A 149 6.56 20.86 11.44
C GLN A 149 5.80 21.68 10.37
N TRP A 150 4.97 21.04 9.55
CA TRP A 150 4.17 21.69 8.51
C TRP A 150 2.84 22.26 9.01
N THR A 151 2.49 22.09 10.28
CA THR A 151 1.16 22.48 10.80
C THR A 151 0.85 23.95 10.54
N GLY A 152 1.76 24.86 10.90
CA GLY A 152 1.55 26.30 10.70
C GLY A 152 1.30 26.67 9.24
N PRO A 153 2.23 26.37 8.32
CA PRO A 153 2.06 26.64 6.90
C PRO A 153 0.82 25.99 6.28
N VAL A 154 0.51 24.73 6.65
CA VAL A 154 -0.67 24.01 6.14
C VAL A 154 -1.96 24.65 6.65
N MET A 155 -2.06 24.94 7.95
CA MET A 155 -3.25 25.60 8.52
C MET A 155 -3.51 26.95 7.90
N ALA A 156 -2.46 27.73 7.69
CA ALA A 156 -2.57 29.04 7.04
C ALA A 156 -3.03 28.89 5.57
N SER A 157 -2.50 27.92 4.79
CA SER A 157 -2.96 27.62 3.42
C SER A 157 -4.42 27.22 3.37
N LEU A 158 -4.89 26.53 4.39
CA LEU A 158 -6.29 26.10 4.50
C LEU A 158 -7.22 27.20 5.03
N GLY A 159 -6.66 28.37 5.41
CA GLY A 159 -7.44 29.46 6.04
C GLY A 159 -8.02 29.07 7.39
N ALA A 160 -7.34 28.21 8.13
CA ALA A 160 -7.80 27.66 9.39
C ALA A 160 -6.86 28.06 10.55
N VAL A 161 -7.41 28.07 11.77
CA VAL A 161 -6.66 28.31 13.00
C VAL A 161 -6.63 27.01 13.80
N SER A 162 -5.49 26.74 14.45
CA SER A 162 -5.34 25.58 15.33
C SER A 162 -6.37 25.64 16.47
N GLY A 163 -6.94 24.50 16.78
CA GLY A 163 -7.86 24.38 17.91
C GLY A 163 -7.17 24.57 19.27
N PRO A 164 -7.94 24.57 20.36
CA PRO A 164 -7.39 24.72 21.71
C PRO A 164 -6.34 23.62 22.00
N GLU A 165 -5.37 23.94 22.83
CA GLU A 165 -4.32 22.99 23.23
C GLU A 165 -4.89 21.71 23.86
N GLY A 166 -4.26 20.58 23.58
CA GLY A 166 -4.67 19.28 24.10
C GLY A 166 -4.00 18.12 23.36
N PRO A 167 -4.23 16.87 23.79
CA PRO A 167 -3.68 15.72 23.10
C PRO A 167 -4.28 15.58 21.69
N PRO A 168 -3.57 14.89 20.76
CA PRO A 168 -4.12 14.62 19.44
C PRO A 168 -5.38 13.75 19.54
N ASP A 169 -6.44 14.15 18.82
CA ASP A 169 -7.70 13.38 18.74
C ASP A 169 -7.76 12.60 17.42
N GLY A 170 -7.59 11.28 17.50
CA GLY A 170 -7.59 10.40 16.34
C GLY A 170 -8.93 10.35 15.59
N ARG A 171 -10.04 10.77 16.21
CA ARG A 171 -11.33 10.87 15.53
C ARG A 171 -11.29 11.87 14.37
N ASN A 172 -10.39 12.83 14.41
CA ASN A 172 -10.17 13.79 13.32
C ASN A 172 -9.57 13.15 12.05
N ALA A 173 -9.06 11.91 12.14
CA ALA A 173 -8.50 11.14 11.05
C ALA A 173 -9.39 9.94 10.63
N ALA A 174 -10.68 9.96 10.95
CA ALA A 174 -11.64 8.89 10.62
C ALA A 174 -11.97 8.85 9.12
N VAL A 175 -10.96 8.53 8.30
CA VAL A 175 -11.06 8.54 6.82
C VAL A 175 -12.02 7.50 6.27
N TRP A 176 -12.28 6.42 7.00
CA TRP A 176 -13.23 5.37 6.59
C TRP A 176 -14.67 5.86 6.45
N VAL A 177 -15.00 7.00 7.03
CA VAL A 177 -16.34 7.61 6.86
C VAL A 177 -16.60 7.98 5.40
N ASP A 178 -15.55 8.42 4.70
CA ASP A 178 -15.63 8.91 3.32
C ASP A 178 -15.25 7.85 2.27
N LEU A 179 -14.80 6.67 2.67
CA LEU A 179 -14.53 5.60 1.73
C LEU A 179 -15.83 5.04 1.15
N ASP A 180 -15.80 4.76 -0.15
CA ASP A 180 -16.92 4.13 -0.84
C ASP A 180 -17.19 2.73 -0.27
N GLU A 181 -18.44 2.41 -0.11
CA GLU A 181 -18.85 1.05 0.23
C GLU A 181 -18.64 0.13 -0.96
N ILE A 182 -18.38 -1.13 -0.65
CA ILE A 182 -18.16 -2.16 -1.67
C ILE A 182 -19.51 -2.49 -2.29
N ASP A 183 -19.59 -2.38 -3.62
CA ASP A 183 -20.79 -2.78 -4.36
C ASP A 183 -21.14 -4.24 -4.11
N GLU A 184 -22.38 -4.49 -3.74
CA GLU A 184 -22.92 -5.85 -3.64
C GLU A 184 -23.27 -6.38 -5.01
N THR A 185 -22.26 -6.71 -5.80
CA THR A 185 -22.46 -7.37 -7.07
C THR A 185 -22.72 -8.85 -6.81
N PRO A 186 -23.81 -9.44 -7.35
CA PRO A 186 -24.07 -10.84 -7.18
C PRO A 186 -22.90 -11.68 -7.75
N PRO A 187 -22.58 -12.82 -7.14
CA PRO A 187 -21.54 -13.69 -7.64
C PRO A 187 -21.86 -14.13 -9.09
N ARG A 188 -20.81 -14.41 -9.87
CA ARG A 188 -21.00 -15.01 -11.21
C ARG A 188 -21.74 -16.33 -11.06
N GLY A 189 -22.52 -16.68 -12.09
CA GLY A 189 -23.14 -18.00 -12.17
C GLY A 189 -22.11 -19.13 -12.19
N GLU A 190 -22.58 -20.36 -12.13
CA GLU A 190 -21.72 -21.55 -12.24
C GLU A 190 -20.90 -21.48 -13.55
N PRO A 191 -19.61 -21.89 -13.53
CA PRO A 191 -18.75 -21.88 -14.70
C PRO A 191 -19.31 -22.75 -15.81
N GLY A 192 -19.25 -22.29 -17.07
CA GLY A 192 -19.46 -23.11 -18.21
C GLY A 192 -18.38 -24.20 -18.34
N MET A 193 -18.64 -25.19 -19.19
CA MET A 193 -17.77 -26.34 -19.44
C MET A 193 -17.30 -26.42 -20.90
N SER A 194 -17.37 -25.34 -21.65
CA SER A 194 -16.97 -25.30 -23.05
C SER A 194 -15.47 -25.57 -23.21
N PRO A 195 -15.04 -26.55 -23.97
CA PRO A 195 -13.65 -26.87 -24.18
C PRO A 195 -12.95 -25.82 -25.06
N ILE A 196 -11.65 -25.68 -24.90
CA ILE A 196 -10.81 -24.84 -25.79
C ILE A 196 -10.06 -25.73 -26.76
N MET A 197 -10.19 -25.43 -28.04
CA MET A 197 -9.49 -26.17 -29.10
C MET A 197 -8.05 -25.68 -29.28
N PRO A 198 -7.09 -26.58 -29.59
CA PRO A 198 -5.68 -26.21 -29.80
C PRO A 198 -5.47 -25.12 -30.84
N ASP A 199 -6.20 -25.15 -31.94
CA ASP A 199 -6.08 -24.13 -33.01
C ASP A 199 -6.62 -22.77 -32.56
N ALA A 200 -7.66 -22.74 -31.72
CA ALA A 200 -8.12 -21.49 -31.12
C ALA A 200 -7.05 -20.87 -30.20
N SER A 201 -6.32 -21.69 -29.45
CA SER A 201 -5.19 -21.25 -28.60
C SER A 201 -4.05 -20.67 -29.45
N ARG A 202 -3.69 -21.34 -30.56
CA ARG A 202 -2.69 -20.82 -31.51
C ARG A 202 -3.11 -19.47 -32.11
N LYS A 203 -4.35 -19.37 -32.52
CA LYS A 203 -4.92 -18.12 -33.07
C LYS A 203 -4.87 -17.00 -32.04
N ARG A 204 -5.35 -17.27 -30.83
CA ARG A 204 -5.33 -16.29 -29.74
C ARG A 204 -3.91 -15.84 -29.40
N LEU A 205 -2.94 -16.75 -29.34
CA LEU A 205 -1.53 -16.41 -29.13
C LEU A 205 -1.01 -15.47 -30.22
N LYS A 206 -1.33 -15.74 -31.47
CA LYS A 206 -0.95 -14.88 -32.59
C LYS A 206 -1.57 -13.48 -32.47
N ASP A 207 -2.83 -13.39 -32.08
CA ASP A 207 -3.52 -12.11 -31.86
C ASP A 207 -2.87 -11.33 -30.68
N MET A 208 -2.47 -12.02 -29.62
CA MET A 208 -1.77 -11.43 -28.45
C MET A 208 -0.37 -10.93 -28.82
N LEU A 209 0.39 -11.66 -29.61
CA LEU A 209 1.71 -11.26 -30.07
C LEU A 209 1.68 -10.05 -31.03
N GLY A 210 0.60 -9.91 -31.79
CA GLY A 210 0.46 -8.86 -32.79
C GLY A 210 1.25 -9.14 -34.08
N GLN A 211 1.11 -8.23 -35.09
CA GLN A 211 1.66 -8.46 -36.43
C GLN A 211 3.18 -8.32 -36.55
N THR A 212 3.84 -7.67 -35.58
CA THR A 212 5.28 -7.38 -35.62
C THR A 212 6.15 -8.39 -34.89
N ALA A 213 5.55 -9.33 -34.14
CA ALA A 213 6.31 -10.31 -33.38
C ALA A 213 6.69 -11.51 -34.24
N GLU A 214 7.90 -12.01 -34.01
CA GLU A 214 8.41 -13.23 -34.64
C GLU A 214 7.61 -14.45 -34.17
N ALA A 215 7.02 -15.17 -35.13
CA ALA A 215 6.25 -16.38 -34.84
C ALA A 215 7.19 -17.52 -34.43
N ARG A 216 7.16 -17.93 -33.17
CA ARG A 216 7.96 -19.05 -32.65
C ARG A 216 7.09 -20.30 -32.62
N LYS A 217 7.47 -21.31 -33.43
CA LYS A 217 6.74 -22.58 -33.51
C LYS A 217 6.60 -23.25 -32.14
N SER A 218 7.68 -23.28 -31.36
CA SER A 218 7.69 -23.88 -30.01
C SER A 218 6.68 -23.23 -29.06
N GLN A 219 6.52 -21.90 -29.11
CA GLN A 219 5.54 -21.19 -28.31
C GLN A 219 4.10 -21.49 -28.76
N SER A 220 3.87 -21.59 -30.05
CA SER A 220 2.58 -21.94 -30.64
C SER A 220 2.17 -23.39 -30.30
N ASP A 221 3.13 -24.33 -30.36
CA ASP A 221 2.89 -25.73 -29.98
C ASP A 221 2.66 -25.85 -28.47
N TYR A 222 3.39 -25.08 -27.65
CA TYR A 222 3.16 -25.00 -26.21
C TYR A 222 1.73 -24.52 -25.88
N ALA A 223 1.28 -23.42 -26.47
CA ALA A 223 -0.07 -22.91 -26.26
C ALA A 223 -1.16 -23.91 -26.70
N ALA A 224 -0.93 -24.65 -27.78
CA ALA A 224 -1.85 -25.67 -28.25
C ALA A 224 -1.89 -26.89 -27.32
N ALA A 225 -0.75 -27.34 -26.81
CA ALA A 225 -0.68 -28.47 -25.87
C ALA A 225 -1.43 -28.16 -24.57
N LEU A 226 -1.32 -26.92 -24.07
CA LEU A 226 -2.02 -26.46 -22.87
C LEU A 226 -3.53 -26.40 -23.03
N ALA A 227 -4.08 -26.35 -24.23
CA ALA A 227 -5.52 -26.37 -24.46
C ALA A 227 -6.19 -27.65 -23.90
N SER A 228 -5.45 -28.77 -23.78
CA SER A 228 -5.96 -30.04 -23.23
C SER A 228 -6.46 -29.91 -21.78
N VAL A 229 -5.87 -29.05 -20.96
CA VAL A 229 -6.29 -28.80 -19.56
C VAL A 229 -7.61 -28.04 -19.49
N PHE A 230 -7.93 -27.32 -20.55
CA PHE A 230 -9.17 -26.57 -20.71
C PHE A 230 -10.25 -27.34 -21.49
N ALA A 231 -10.03 -28.63 -21.71
CA ALA A 231 -11.06 -29.52 -22.22
C ALA A 231 -12.18 -29.74 -21.18
N SER A 232 -13.35 -30.17 -21.64
CA SER A 232 -14.41 -30.59 -20.74
C SER A 232 -13.93 -31.77 -19.90
N PRO A 233 -14.13 -31.80 -18.57
CA PRO A 233 -13.78 -32.98 -17.81
C PRO A 233 -14.69 -34.12 -18.30
N ASP A 234 -14.08 -35.26 -18.64
CA ASP A 234 -14.82 -36.51 -18.71
C ASP A 234 -15.44 -36.75 -17.33
N SER A 235 -16.61 -37.39 -17.27
CA SER A 235 -17.42 -37.66 -16.07
C SER A 235 -16.69 -38.39 -14.92
N THR A 236 -15.40 -38.58 -15.01
CA THR A 236 -14.53 -39.16 -13.98
C THR A 236 -14.05 -38.07 -13.01
N SER A 237 -14.27 -38.35 -11.76
CA SER A 237 -14.06 -37.48 -10.60
C SER A 237 -12.62 -37.00 -10.30
N SER A 238 -11.66 -37.18 -11.19
CA SER A 238 -10.25 -36.86 -10.98
C SER A 238 -9.87 -35.53 -11.64
N PRO A 239 -9.11 -34.61 -10.94
CA PRO A 239 -8.61 -33.40 -11.54
C PRO A 239 -7.62 -33.68 -12.67
N VAL A 240 -7.71 -32.94 -13.75
CA VAL A 240 -6.74 -33.00 -14.85
C VAL A 240 -5.51 -32.16 -14.49
N LEU A 241 -4.34 -32.78 -14.44
CA LEU A 241 -3.06 -32.12 -14.19
C LEU A 241 -2.15 -32.25 -15.43
N LEU A 242 -1.62 -31.13 -15.89
CA LEU A 242 -0.62 -31.08 -16.96
C LEU A 242 0.67 -30.45 -16.43
N LEU A 243 1.77 -31.16 -16.54
CA LEU A 243 3.10 -30.65 -16.33
C LEU A 243 3.69 -30.26 -17.69
N ALA A 244 4.02 -28.97 -17.84
CA ALA A 244 4.55 -28.44 -19.10
C ALA A 244 5.87 -27.72 -18.85
N GLU A 245 6.95 -28.28 -19.41
CA GLU A 245 8.29 -27.68 -19.34
C GLU A 245 8.57 -26.89 -20.61
N ALA A 246 9.07 -25.68 -20.45
CA ALA A 246 9.52 -24.85 -21.55
C ALA A 246 10.75 -24.04 -21.09
N GLY A 247 11.78 -23.96 -21.92
CA GLY A 247 13.01 -23.23 -21.62
C GLY A 247 12.79 -21.74 -21.37
N THR A 248 13.79 -21.07 -20.78
CA THR A 248 13.76 -19.62 -20.60
C THR A 248 13.68 -18.89 -21.95
N GLY A 249 12.96 -17.79 -22.02
CA GLY A 249 12.81 -16.99 -23.25
C GLY A 249 11.86 -17.57 -24.31
N THR A 250 11.22 -18.72 -24.08
CA THR A 250 10.23 -19.31 -25.01
C THR A 250 8.90 -18.54 -25.08
N GLY A 251 8.67 -17.59 -24.18
CA GLY A 251 7.41 -16.85 -24.09
C GLY A 251 6.29 -17.63 -23.39
N LYS A 252 6.64 -18.41 -22.35
CA LYS A 252 5.69 -19.23 -21.54
C LYS A 252 4.45 -18.44 -21.13
N THR A 253 4.63 -17.21 -20.68
CA THR A 253 3.55 -16.38 -20.14
C THR A 253 2.40 -16.19 -21.14
N LEU A 254 2.69 -15.71 -22.34
CA LEU A 254 1.67 -15.59 -23.39
C LEU A 254 1.15 -16.95 -23.86
N GLY A 255 2.02 -17.97 -23.84
CA GLY A 255 1.65 -19.34 -24.21
C GLY A 255 0.54 -19.92 -23.35
N TYR A 256 0.60 -19.76 -22.01
CA TYR A 256 -0.49 -20.23 -21.14
C TYR A 256 -1.63 -19.24 -21.01
N LEU A 257 -1.40 -17.96 -21.17
CA LEU A 257 -2.46 -16.95 -21.14
C LEU A 257 -3.42 -17.08 -22.34
N ALA A 258 -2.95 -17.54 -23.48
CA ALA A 258 -3.78 -17.70 -24.68
C ALA A 258 -4.98 -18.64 -24.45
N PRO A 259 -4.81 -19.92 -24.06
CA PRO A 259 -5.95 -20.79 -23.75
C PRO A 259 -6.71 -20.35 -22.50
N ALA A 260 -6.02 -19.79 -21.48
CA ALA A 260 -6.65 -19.32 -20.25
C ALA A 260 -7.66 -18.21 -20.49
N THR A 261 -7.29 -17.20 -21.27
CA THR A 261 -8.19 -16.09 -21.60
C THR A 261 -9.37 -16.52 -22.46
N LEU A 262 -9.16 -17.45 -23.40
CA LEU A 262 -10.27 -18.04 -24.19
C LEU A 262 -11.25 -18.79 -23.31
N TRP A 263 -10.72 -19.60 -22.38
CA TRP A 263 -11.59 -20.39 -21.48
C TRP A 263 -12.40 -19.50 -20.57
N ALA A 264 -11.76 -18.46 -19.98
CA ALA A 264 -12.44 -17.50 -19.12
C ALA A 264 -13.58 -16.79 -19.83
N GLU A 265 -13.37 -16.37 -21.09
CA GLU A 265 -14.39 -15.74 -21.92
C GLU A 265 -15.55 -16.69 -22.25
N ALA A 266 -15.23 -17.89 -22.73
CA ALA A 266 -16.24 -18.87 -23.17
C ALA A 266 -17.11 -19.37 -22.00
N ASN A 267 -16.53 -19.50 -20.82
CA ASN A 267 -17.17 -20.11 -19.66
C ASN A 267 -17.62 -19.12 -18.59
N LYS A 268 -17.37 -17.81 -18.79
CA LYS A 268 -17.70 -16.73 -17.84
C LYS A 268 -17.16 -16.99 -16.42
N ALA A 269 -15.97 -17.54 -16.33
CA ALA A 269 -15.37 -17.98 -15.09
C ALA A 269 -13.92 -17.50 -14.97
N ALA A 270 -13.41 -17.38 -13.76
CA ALA A 270 -12.05 -16.97 -13.50
C ALA A 270 -11.05 -18.10 -13.73
N VAL A 271 -9.92 -17.79 -14.36
CA VAL A 271 -8.71 -18.60 -14.33
C VAL A 271 -7.71 -17.96 -13.36
N TRP A 272 -7.20 -18.74 -12.41
CA TRP A 272 -6.20 -18.29 -11.48
C TRP A 272 -4.80 -18.61 -11.99
N VAL A 273 -3.99 -17.54 -12.11
CA VAL A 273 -2.58 -17.63 -12.47
C VAL A 273 -1.77 -17.37 -11.21
N SER A 274 -1.12 -18.42 -10.73
CA SER A 274 -0.28 -18.37 -9.54
C SER A 274 1.18 -18.28 -9.93
N THR A 275 1.94 -17.39 -9.33
CA THR A 275 3.38 -17.21 -9.55
C THR A 275 4.13 -17.02 -8.24
N TYR A 276 5.44 -17.15 -8.26
CA TYR A 276 6.24 -17.13 -7.03
C TYR A 276 6.47 -15.72 -6.49
N THR A 277 6.79 -14.74 -7.35
CA THR A 277 7.19 -13.39 -6.90
C THR A 277 6.20 -12.30 -7.26
N ARG A 278 6.22 -11.20 -6.48
CA ARG A 278 5.42 -10.00 -6.77
C ARG A 278 5.79 -9.35 -8.10
N THR A 279 7.07 -9.37 -8.47
CA THR A 279 7.54 -8.84 -9.75
C THR A 279 6.90 -9.57 -10.92
N LEU A 280 6.85 -10.91 -10.87
CA LEU A 280 6.17 -11.71 -11.88
C LEU A 280 4.67 -11.44 -11.94
N GLN A 281 4.00 -11.22 -10.80
CA GLN A 281 2.59 -10.83 -10.77
C GLN A 281 2.34 -9.54 -11.55
N HIS A 282 3.17 -8.51 -11.34
CA HIS A 282 3.04 -7.24 -12.07
C HIS A 282 3.37 -7.41 -13.56
N GLN A 283 4.40 -8.19 -13.90
CA GLN A 283 4.72 -8.47 -15.31
C GLN A 283 3.56 -9.13 -16.06
N ILE A 284 2.89 -10.11 -15.44
CA ILE A 284 1.72 -10.78 -16.04
C ILE A 284 0.56 -9.79 -16.18
N ALA A 285 0.31 -8.95 -15.17
CA ALA A 285 -0.74 -7.95 -15.20
C ALA A 285 -0.50 -6.89 -16.27
N ASP A 286 0.74 -6.40 -16.38
CA ASP A 286 1.14 -5.41 -17.39
C ASP A 286 1.00 -5.98 -18.80
N GLU A 287 1.39 -7.24 -19.01
CA GLU A 287 1.23 -7.93 -20.29
C GLU A 287 -0.23 -8.05 -20.68
N LEU A 288 -1.09 -8.46 -19.75
CA LEU A 288 -2.54 -8.54 -19.97
C LEU A 288 -3.16 -7.16 -20.21
N SER A 289 -2.72 -6.13 -19.51
CA SER A 289 -3.21 -4.76 -19.71
C SER A 289 -2.86 -4.23 -21.09
N ARG A 290 -1.63 -4.45 -21.56
CA ARG A 290 -1.21 -4.08 -22.94
C ARG A 290 -2.04 -4.78 -24.02
N LEU A 291 -2.46 -6.01 -23.75
CA LEU A 291 -3.34 -6.77 -24.64
C LEU A 291 -4.77 -6.24 -24.63
N HIS A 292 -5.18 -5.69 -23.51
CA HIS A 292 -6.49 -5.11 -23.30
C HIS A 292 -6.69 -3.82 -24.08
N ASP A 293 -5.72 -2.92 -24.05
CA ASP A 293 -5.75 -1.66 -24.78
C ASP A 293 -5.84 -1.85 -26.31
N ARG A 294 -5.58 -3.06 -26.79
CA ARG A 294 -5.65 -3.43 -28.22
C ARG A 294 -6.97 -4.10 -28.62
N SER A 295 -7.87 -4.41 -27.67
CA SER A 295 -9.13 -5.09 -27.99
C SER A 295 -10.31 -4.14 -27.95
N GLU A 296 -11.04 -4.02 -29.04
CA GLU A 296 -12.26 -3.18 -29.18
C GLU A 296 -13.49 -3.75 -28.42
N THR A 297 -13.40 -4.94 -27.84
CA THR A 297 -14.50 -5.61 -27.13
C THR A 297 -14.24 -5.68 -25.64
N GLY A 298 -15.11 -5.03 -24.89
CA GLY A 298 -15.26 -4.95 -23.43
C GLY A 298 -14.25 -5.72 -22.59
N GLY A 299 -13.45 -4.95 -21.88
CA GLY A 299 -12.22 -5.36 -21.26
C GLY A 299 -12.26 -6.55 -20.31
N LYS A 300 -11.31 -7.46 -20.50
CA LYS A 300 -11.04 -8.55 -19.57
C LYS A 300 -10.67 -7.99 -18.20
N LYS A 301 -11.39 -8.38 -17.19
CA LYS A 301 -11.13 -7.95 -15.83
C LYS A 301 -9.97 -8.78 -15.25
N VAL A 302 -8.79 -8.19 -15.22
CA VAL A 302 -7.58 -8.77 -14.60
C VAL A 302 -7.42 -8.18 -13.21
N VAL A 303 -7.21 -9.02 -12.22
CA VAL A 303 -7.07 -8.62 -10.82
C VAL A 303 -5.85 -9.29 -10.21
N ILE A 304 -4.96 -8.50 -9.59
CA ILE A 304 -3.90 -9.02 -8.73
C ILE A 304 -4.49 -9.18 -7.33
N ARG A 305 -4.44 -10.39 -6.80
CA ARG A 305 -4.84 -10.69 -5.43
C ARG A 305 -3.64 -11.07 -4.59
N LYS A 306 -3.46 -10.38 -3.48
CA LYS A 306 -2.38 -10.62 -2.51
C LYS A 306 -2.95 -11.17 -1.21
N GLY A 307 -2.09 -11.70 -0.36
CA GLY A 307 -2.45 -12.06 1.01
C GLY A 307 -2.87 -10.82 1.81
N ARG A 308 -3.72 -11.03 2.82
CA ARG A 308 -4.30 -9.95 3.62
C ARG A 308 -3.24 -9.10 4.35
N GLU A 309 -2.10 -9.66 4.66
CA GLU A 309 -0.94 -9.00 5.24
C GLU A 309 -0.33 -7.89 4.35
N ASN A 310 -0.77 -7.79 3.11
CA ASN A 310 -0.36 -6.74 2.18
C ASN A 310 -1.33 -5.55 2.15
N TYR A 311 -2.46 -5.63 2.83
CA TYR A 311 -3.48 -4.58 2.82
C TYR A 311 -3.59 -3.88 4.16
N LEU A 312 -3.88 -2.58 4.11
CA LEU A 312 -4.22 -1.82 5.30
C LEU A 312 -5.51 -2.36 5.93
N CYS A 313 -5.46 -2.66 7.23
CA CYS A 313 -6.65 -2.95 8.03
C CYS A 313 -7.20 -1.64 8.61
N LEU A 314 -8.44 -1.29 8.25
CA LEU A 314 -9.09 -0.06 8.75
C LEU A 314 -9.36 -0.15 10.26
N LEU A 315 -9.63 -1.34 10.79
CA LEU A 315 -9.80 -1.56 12.24
C LEU A 315 -8.49 -1.29 12.99
N ASN A 316 -7.37 -1.81 12.48
CA ASN A 316 -6.06 -1.57 13.09
C ASN A 316 -5.67 -0.08 13.03
N LEU A 317 -6.02 0.61 11.93
CA LEU A 317 -5.82 2.05 11.82
C LEU A 317 -6.68 2.81 12.84
N GLU A 318 -7.97 2.49 12.96
CA GLU A 318 -8.88 3.10 13.93
C GLU A 318 -8.37 2.89 15.37
N GLU A 319 -8.01 1.67 15.73
CA GLU A 319 -7.46 1.38 17.05
C GLU A 319 -6.16 2.12 17.34
N ALA A 320 -5.28 2.26 16.34
CA ALA A 320 -4.05 3.05 16.49
C ALA A 320 -4.36 4.53 16.70
N LEU A 321 -5.32 5.09 15.96
CA LEU A 321 -5.77 6.46 16.11
C LEU A 321 -6.43 6.73 17.47
N LEU A 322 -7.22 5.79 17.98
CA LEU A 322 -7.83 5.90 19.33
C LEU A 322 -6.78 5.89 20.45
N ARG A 323 -5.59 5.35 20.22
CA ARG A 323 -4.48 5.35 21.17
C ARG A 323 -3.64 6.64 21.17
N LEU A 324 -3.85 7.54 20.21
CA LEU A 324 -3.07 8.79 20.06
C LEU A 324 -3.00 9.66 21.32
N PRO A 325 -4.06 9.82 22.16
CA PRO A 325 -3.93 10.62 23.39
C PRO A 325 -2.84 10.12 24.34
N GLY A 326 -2.53 8.82 24.33
CA GLY A 326 -1.44 8.23 25.10
C GLY A 326 -0.11 8.09 24.33
N GLN A 327 -0.12 8.30 23.02
CA GLN A 327 1.03 8.14 22.13
C GLN A 327 1.07 9.28 21.06
N PRO A 328 1.18 10.54 21.49
CA PRO A 328 1.06 11.69 20.57
C PRO A 328 2.13 11.72 19.48
N ALA A 329 3.30 11.11 19.71
CA ALA A 329 4.37 11.03 18.72
C ALA A 329 3.98 10.25 17.44
N ASP A 330 2.97 9.38 17.50
CA ASP A 330 2.49 8.63 16.34
C ASP A 330 1.52 9.43 15.45
N ALA A 331 1.09 10.63 15.87
CA ALA A 331 0.05 11.40 15.19
C ALA A 331 0.42 11.81 13.76
N VAL A 332 1.69 12.17 13.51
CA VAL A 332 2.16 12.52 12.16
C VAL A 332 2.10 11.30 11.24
N ALA A 333 2.63 10.19 11.69
CA ALA A 333 2.67 8.95 10.94
C ALA A 333 1.26 8.43 10.63
N LEU A 334 0.39 8.37 11.63
CA LEU A 334 -1.00 7.92 11.47
C LEU A 334 -1.82 8.90 10.63
N GLY A 335 -1.56 10.20 10.72
CA GLY A 335 -2.18 11.21 9.87
C GLY A 335 -1.83 11.03 8.39
N LEU A 336 -0.56 10.78 8.07
CA LEU A 336 -0.11 10.48 6.71
C LEU A 336 -0.69 9.15 6.19
N MET A 337 -0.77 8.12 7.06
CA MET A 337 -1.44 6.86 6.69
C MET A 337 -2.94 7.05 6.44
N ALA A 338 -3.63 7.86 7.24
CA ALA A 338 -5.01 8.19 7.01
C ALA A 338 -5.20 8.92 5.67
N ARG A 339 -4.31 9.88 5.36
CA ARG A 339 -4.33 10.56 4.05
C ARG A 339 -4.13 9.58 2.90
N TRP A 340 -3.15 8.69 3.01
CA TRP A 340 -2.93 7.67 2.00
C TRP A 340 -4.15 6.75 1.85
N ALA A 341 -4.71 6.26 2.95
CA ALA A 341 -5.89 5.39 2.95
C ALA A 341 -7.09 6.03 2.25
N SER A 342 -7.30 7.34 2.44
CA SER A 342 -8.41 8.08 1.81
C SER A 342 -8.31 8.20 0.29
N ALA A 343 -7.12 8.05 -0.27
CA ALA A 343 -6.85 8.21 -1.71
C ALA A 343 -6.39 6.90 -2.38
N SER A 344 -6.07 5.87 -1.60
CA SER A 344 -5.67 4.59 -2.16
C SER A 344 -6.85 3.87 -2.82
N PRO A 345 -6.71 3.39 -4.05
CA PRO A 345 -7.80 2.68 -4.73
C PRO A 345 -8.06 1.28 -4.16
N ASP A 346 -7.05 0.67 -3.54
CA ASP A 346 -7.02 -0.73 -3.18
C ASP A 346 -6.49 -1.03 -1.77
N GLY A 347 -5.90 -0.04 -1.09
CA GLY A 347 -5.31 -0.23 0.24
C GLY A 347 -4.06 -1.12 0.27
N ASP A 348 -3.44 -1.39 -0.88
CA ASP A 348 -2.26 -2.26 -1.00
C ASP A 348 -0.99 -1.55 -0.56
N LEU A 349 -0.48 -1.90 0.62
CA LEU A 349 0.75 -1.37 1.24
C LEU A 349 2.04 -1.76 0.49
N THR A 350 1.90 -2.59 -0.53
CA THR A 350 3.01 -3.05 -1.39
C THR A 350 2.76 -2.74 -2.86
N GLY A 351 1.69 -1.99 -3.14
CA GLY A 351 1.29 -1.57 -4.47
C GLY A 351 1.96 -0.26 -4.91
N SER A 352 1.74 0.10 -6.18
CA SER A 352 2.31 1.33 -6.77
C SER A 352 1.77 2.62 -6.13
N SER A 353 0.58 2.57 -5.52
CA SER A 353 -0.02 3.71 -4.81
C SER A 353 0.59 3.96 -3.43
N PHE A 354 1.39 3.01 -2.89
CA PHE A 354 2.08 3.14 -1.61
C PHE A 354 3.57 3.38 -1.85
N PRO A 355 4.07 4.63 -1.74
CA PRO A 355 5.47 4.91 -1.96
C PRO A 355 6.35 4.25 -0.90
N ALA A 356 7.36 3.49 -1.30
CA ALA A 356 8.25 2.79 -0.38
C ALA A 356 8.97 3.75 0.60
N TRP A 357 9.29 4.97 0.15
CA TRP A 357 9.91 6.00 1.00
C TRP A 357 8.99 6.50 2.12
N LEU A 358 7.67 6.28 2.01
CA LEU A 358 6.74 6.64 3.09
C LEU A 358 7.04 5.83 4.36
N ILE A 359 7.45 4.56 4.22
CA ILE A 359 7.88 3.72 5.35
C ILE A 359 9.10 4.35 6.06
N ASP A 360 10.01 4.95 5.31
CA ASP A 360 11.19 5.61 5.88
C ASP A 360 10.81 6.86 6.69
N LEU A 361 9.75 7.56 6.31
CA LEU A 361 9.25 8.74 7.04
C LEU A 361 8.50 8.38 8.32
N ILE A 362 7.61 7.38 8.24
CA ILE A 362 6.63 7.11 9.31
C ILE A 362 6.93 5.84 10.13
N GLY A 363 7.89 5.03 9.69
CA GLY A 363 8.27 3.79 10.34
C GLY A 363 7.37 2.60 10.01
N THR A 364 7.91 1.39 10.21
CA THR A 364 7.22 0.13 9.86
C THR A 364 6.02 -0.17 10.76
N ARG A 365 6.05 0.25 12.03
CA ARG A 365 4.95 0.00 12.96
C ARG A 365 3.67 0.74 12.56
N THR A 366 3.79 1.98 12.15
CA THR A 366 2.69 2.87 11.77
C THR A 366 2.34 2.83 10.28
N SER A 367 2.96 1.93 9.53
CA SER A 367 2.68 1.63 8.13
C SER A 367 2.34 0.15 7.95
N LEU A 368 3.33 -0.69 7.68
CA LEU A 368 3.14 -2.14 7.49
C LEU A 368 2.60 -2.85 8.74
N GLY A 369 2.84 -2.30 9.94
CA GLY A 369 2.28 -2.80 11.18
C GLY A 369 0.76 -2.62 11.32
N LEU A 370 0.13 -1.82 10.44
CA LEU A 370 -1.32 -1.65 10.37
C LEU A 370 -1.99 -2.62 9.37
N ALA A 371 -1.22 -3.51 8.75
CA ALA A 371 -1.76 -4.55 7.87
C ALA A 371 -2.64 -5.53 8.65
N ASP A 372 -3.51 -6.21 7.92
CA ASP A 372 -4.30 -7.31 8.48
C ASP A 372 -3.40 -8.53 8.72
N ARG A 373 -3.25 -8.93 9.98
CA ARG A 373 -2.43 -10.08 10.35
C ARG A 373 -3.24 -11.36 10.37
N ARG A 374 -2.55 -12.47 10.18
CA ARG A 374 -3.16 -13.80 10.21
C ARG A 374 -3.83 -14.05 11.57
N GLY A 375 -5.13 -14.37 11.53
CA GLY A 375 -5.92 -14.72 12.71
C GLY A 375 -6.53 -13.56 13.51
N GLU A 376 -6.23 -12.29 13.17
CA GLU A 376 -6.78 -11.12 13.85
C GLU A 376 -8.11 -10.64 13.25
N CYS A 377 -8.40 -10.97 12.01
CA CYS A 377 -9.58 -10.47 11.31
C CYS A 377 -10.88 -11.09 11.82
N ILE A 378 -11.82 -10.24 12.20
CA ILE A 378 -13.16 -10.64 12.65
C ILE A 378 -14.20 -10.70 11.51
N HIS A 379 -13.76 -10.62 10.27
CA HIS A 379 -14.56 -10.76 9.05
C HIS A 379 -15.83 -9.90 9.04
N SER A 380 -16.99 -10.50 8.80
CA SER A 380 -18.30 -9.80 8.72
C SER A 380 -18.74 -9.11 10.02
N ALA A 381 -18.13 -9.43 11.16
CA ALA A 381 -18.37 -8.74 12.43
C ALA A 381 -17.62 -7.39 12.52
N CYS A 382 -16.73 -7.08 11.56
CA CYS A 382 -15.98 -5.84 11.53
C CYS A 382 -16.87 -4.65 11.12
N LEU A 383 -16.80 -3.55 11.86
CA LEU A 383 -17.52 -2.32 11.54
C LEU A 383 -17.12 -1.74 10.16
N HIS A 384 -15.91 -2.06 9.69
CA HIS A 384 -15.40 -1.62 8.39
C HIS A 384 -15.59 -2.64 7.27
N TYR A 385 -16.38 -3.73 7.49
CA TYR A 385 -16.50 -4.83 6.53
C TYR A 385 -16.86 -4.36 5.12
N HIS A 386 -17.86 -3.48 5.01
CA HIS A 386 -18.33 -2.95 3.73
C HIS A 386 -17.35 -1.96 3.05
N LYS A 387 -16.29 -1.56 3.73
CA LYS A 387 -15.23 -0.65 3.23
C LYS A 387 -13.84 -1.29 3.27
N CYS A 388 -13.78 -2.57 3.67
CA CYS A 388 -12.53 -3.31 3.85
C CYS A 388 -11.80 -3.54 2.53
N PHE A 389 -10.54 -3.12 2.45
CA PHE A 389 -9.73 -3.30 1.24
C PHE A 389 -9.50 -4.78 0.90
N VAL A 390 -9.34 -5.65 1.89
CA VAL A 390 -9.22 -7.11 1.68
C VAL A 390 -10.51 -7.66 1.08
N GLU A 391 -11.67 -7.31 1.65
CA GLU A 391 -12.97 -7.75 1.14
C GLU A 391 -13.25 -7.22 -0.26
N LYS A 392 -12.90 -5.96 -0.53
CA LYS A 392 -12.94 -5.36 -1.87
C LYS A 392 -12.13 -6.18 -2.87
N SER A 393 -10.90 -6.55 -2.50
CA SER A 393 -10.02 -7.39 -3.33
C SER A 393 -10.64 -8.76 -3.60
N ILE A 394 -11.24 -9.41 -2.59
CA ILE A 394 -11.92 -10.70 -2.72
C ILE A 394 -13.11 -10.61 -3.69
N ARG A 395 -13.99 -9.63 -3.49
CA ARG A 395 -15.19 -9.45 -4.35
C ARG A 395 -14.81 -9.08 -5.77
N THR A 396 -13.80 -8.22 -5.95
CA THR A 396 -13.28 -7.87 -7.27
C THR A 396 -12.70 -9.10 -7.99
N ALA A 397 -11.98 -9.97 -7.28
CA ALA A 397 -11.44 -11.20 -7.84
C ALA A 397 -12.53 -12.19 -8.27
N ARG A 398 -13.66 -12.26 -7.55
CA ARG A 398 -14.81 -13.09 -7.93
C ARG A 398 -15.45 -12.67 -9.27
N GLN A 399 -15.25 -11.40 -9.67
CA GLN A 399 -15.76 -10.85 -10.93
C GLN A 399 -14.69 -10.77 -12.03
N ALA A 400 -13.47 -11.23 -11.76
CA ALA A 400 -12.37 -11.18 -12.71
C ALA A 400 -12.41 -12.38 -13.68
N ASP A 401 -11.84 -12.18 -14.87
CA ASP A 401 -11.60 -13.27 -15.83
C ASP A 401 -10.27 -13.94 -15.56
N ILE A 402 -9.27 -13.15 -15.17
CA ILE A 402 -7.95 -13.64 -14.76
C ILE A 402 -7.63 -13.08 -13.37
N VAL A 403 -7.34 -13.96 -12.44
CA VAL A 403 -6.84 -13.59 -11.10
C VAL A 403 -5.38 -13.99 -10.98
N ILE A 404 -4.53 -13.03 -10.75
CA ILE A 404 -3.10 -13.25 -10.53
C ILE A 404 -2.83 -13.28 -9.02
N ALA A 405 -2.22 -14.36 -8.54
CA ALA A 405 -1.92 -14.55 -7.12
C ALA A 405 -0.48 -15.08 -6.93
N ASN A 406 0.00 -15.14 -5.69
CA ASN A 406 1.20 -15.91 -5.38
C ASN A 406 0.83 -17.34 -4.94
N HIS A 407 1.81 -18.26 -5.02
CA HIS A 407 1.61 -19.65 -4.62
C HIS A 407 1.14 -19.77 -3.16
N ALA A 408 1.70 -18.96 -2.26
CA ALA A 408 1.34 -18.98 -0.85
C ALA A 408 -0.14 -18.67 -0.62
N LEU A 409 -0.70 -17.68 -1.32
CA LEU A 409 -2.14 -17.35 -1.20
C LEU A 409 -3.03 -18.51 -1.65
N VAL A 410 -2.68 -19.15 -2.78
CA VAL A 410 -3.45 -20.30 -3.31
C VAL A 410 -3.37 -21.48 -2.33
N MET A 411 -2.19 -21.76 -1.78
CA MET A 411 -2.03 -22.85 -0.79
C MET A 411 -2.76 -22.54 0.53
N ILE A 412 -2.73 -21.30 1.02
CA ILE A 412 -3.51 -20.90 2.20
C ILE A 412 -5.02 -21.07 1.95
N GLN A 413 -5.52 -20.77 0.76
CA GLN A 413 -6.92 -21.01 0.43
C GLN A 413 -7.26 -22.50 0.43
N ALA A 414 -6.35 -23.34 -0.07
CA ALA A 414 -6.52 -24.78 -0.03
C ALA A 414 -6.60 -25.32 1.40
N THR A 415 -5.77 -24.82 2.34
CA THR A 415 -5.81 -25.23 3.76
C THR A 415 -7.10 -24.83 4.47
N LEU A 416 -7.72 -23.72 4.07
CA LEU A 416 -8.94 -23.21 4.70
C LEU A 416 -10.23 -23.85 4.15
N GLY A 417 -10.13 -24.89 3.33
CA GLY A 417 -11.29 -25.57 2.73
C GLY A 417 -12.04 -24.73 1.70
N GLY A 418 -11.49 -23.58 1.31
CA GLY A 418 -12.11 -22.64 0.36
C GLY A 418 -12.23 -23.18 -1.08
N MET A 419 -11.78 -24.40 -1.35
CA MET A 419 -11.90 -25.05 -2.66
C MET A 419 -13.22 -25.86 -2.80
N GLU A 420 -13.99 -26.01 -1.75
CA GLU A 420 -15.29 -26.71 -1.75
C GLU A 420 -16.47 -25.78 -2.04
N ASP A 421 -16.24 -24.46 -2.06
CA ASP A 421 -17.27 -23.48 -2.41
C ASP A 421 -17.62 -23.59 -3.91
N LYS A 422 -18.90 -23.59 -4.26
CA LYS A 422 -19.39 -23.58 -5.65
C LYS A 422 -18.83 -22.45 -6.51
N PHE A 423 -18.33 -21.40 -5.90
CA PHE A 423 -17.71 -20.24 -6.54
C PHE A 423 -16.18 -20.31 -6.58
N SER A 424 -15.60 -21.42 -6.13
CA SER A 424 -14.14 -21.62 -6.18
C SER A 424 -13.67 -21.75 -7.63
N PRO A 425 -12.50 -21.19 -7.96
CA PRO A 425 -11.94 -21.32 -9.30
C PRO A 425 -11.67 -22.80 -9.62
N THR A 426 -12.04 -23.20 -10.82
CA THR A 426 -11.86 -24.58 -11.29
C THR A 426 -10.64 -24.76 -12.18
N ARG A 427 -9.94 -23.68 -12.52
CA ARG A 427 -8.76 -23.68 -13.39
C ARG A 427 -7.64 -22.87 -12.75
N TYR A 428 -6.50 -23.53 -12.56
CA TYR A 428 -5.29 -22.97 -12.00
C TYR A 428 -4.11 -23.14 -12.94
N ILE A 429 -3.29 -22.14 -13.05
CA ILE A 429 -1.98 -22.15 -13.71
C ILE A 429 -0.94 -21.82 -12.67
N PHE A 430 0.03 -22.69 -12.47
CA PHE A 430 1.17 -22.44 -11.57
C PHE A 430 2.41 -22.16 -12.42
N ASP A 431 2.76 -20.90 -12.56
CA ASP A 431 3.98 -20.45 -13.24
C ASP A 431 5.18 -20.62 -12.29
N GLU A 432 6.31 -21.11 -12.80
CA GLU A 432 7.45 -21.53 -11.97
C GLU A 432 7.04 -22.55 -10.89
N GLY A 433 6.32 -23.60 -11.32
CA GLY A 433 5.66 -24.60 -10.47
C GLY A 433 6.57 -25.35 -9.51
N HIS A 434 7.91 -25.33 -9.71
CA HIS A 434 8.86 -25.90 -8.77
C HIS A 434 8.87 -25.22 -7.39
N ASN A 435 8.36 -23.98 -7.28
CA ASN A 435 8.24 -23.25 -6.01
C ASN A 435 6.94 -23.58 -5.24
N ILE A 436 6.04 -24.43 -5.78
CA ILE A 436 4.79 -24.79 -5.11
C ILE A 436 5.04 -25.56 -3.83
N PHE A 437 6.06 -26.43 -3.83
CA PHE A 437 6.37 -27.29 -2.68
C PHE A 437 6.69 -26.45 -1.43
N ASP A 438 7.56 -25.44 -1.54
CA ASP A 438 7.90 -24.54 -0.43
C ASP A 438 6.68 -23.75 0.04
N ALA A 439 5.82 -23.32 -0.89
CA ALA A 439 4.59 -22.62 -0.56
C ALA A 439 3.58 -23.52 0.15
N ALA A 440 3.47 -24.78 -0.26
CA ALA A 440 2.61 -25.77 0.37
C ALA A 440 3.13 -26.11 1.78
N ASP A 441 4.41 -26.42 1.92
CA ASP A 441 5.01 -26.71 3.22
C ASP A 441 4.78 -25.56 4.22
N SER A 442 4.99 -24.33 3.78
CA SER A 442 4.73 -23.14 4.59
C SER A 442 3.26 -22.95 4.97
N ALA A 443 2.33 -23.24 4.03
CA ALA A 443 0.90 -23.05 4.26
C ALA A 443 0.29 -24.13 5.17
N PHE A 444 0.77 -25.39 5.05
CA PHE A 444 0.28 -26.52 5.83
C PHE A 444 1.07 -26.74 7.13
N ALA A 445 2.20 -26.04 7.32
CA ALA A 445 2.96 -26.11 8.57
C ALA A 445 2.23 -25.45 9.72
N ALA A 446 2.31 -26.06 10.90
CA ALA A 446 2.00 -25.40 12.16
C ALA A 446 3.30 -24.80 12.71
N ALA A 447 3.32 -23.50 12.89
CA ALA A 447 4.48 -22.79 13.44
C ALA A 447 4.06 -21.99 14.67
N LEU A 448 4.89 -22.02 15.71
CA LEU A 448 4.77 -21.15 16.87
C LEU A 448 6.06 -20.34 16.97
N THR A 449 6.02 -19.11 16.49
CA THR A 449 7.17 -18.21 16.55
C THR A 449 7.27 -17.47 17.88
N ALA A 450 8.46 -16.99 18.22
CA ALA A 450 8.65 -16.15 19.40
C ALA A 450 7.76 -14.87 19.36
N GLY A 451 7.51 -14.33 18.17
CA GLY A 451 6.61 -13.20 17.96
C GLY A 451 5.15 -13.54 18.30
N GLU A 452 4.65 -14.65 17.77
CA GLU A 452 3.29 -15.14 18.06
C GLU A 452 3.11 -15.48 19.54
N THR A 453 4.11 -16.11 20.14
CA THR A 453 4.09 -16.40 21.59
C THR A 453 4.03 -15.12 22.42
N ALA A 454 4.84 -14.10 22.08
CA ALA A 454 4.82 -12.82 22.78
C ALA A 454 3.49 -12.06 22.56
N GLU A 455 2.88 -12.20 21.39
CA GLU A 455 1.59 -11.59 21.09
C GLU A 455 0.44 -12.30 21.81
N LEU A 456 0.41 -13.64 21.80
CA LEU A 456 -0.55 -14.43 22.56
C LEU A 456 -0.47 -14.09 24.07
N ARG A 457 0.73 -13.99 24.60
CA ARG A 457 0.94 -13.58 26.00
C ARG A 457 0.39 -12.18 26.27
N ARG A 458 0.57 -11.24 25.34
CA ARG A 458 0.01 -9.89 25.43
C ARG A 458 -1.51 -9.90 25.37
N TRP A 459 -2.13 -10.74 24.55
CA TRP A 459 -3.58 -10.86 24.49
C TRP A 459 -4.15 -11.45 25.78
N VAL A 460 -3.50 -12.45 26.33
CA VAL A 460 -3.96 -13.11 27.58
C VAL A 460 -3.74 -12.19 28.77
N ARG A 461 -2.53 -11.69 28.97
CA ARG A 461 -2.13 -10.91 30.17
C ARG A 461 -2.37 -9.41 30.07
N GLY A 462 -2.34 -8.86 28.87
CA GLY A 462 -2.32 -7.42 28.61
C GLY A 462 -0.90 -6.87 28.48
N ALA A 463 -0.77 -5.54 28.47
CA ALA A 463 0.54 -4.89 28.43
C ALA A 463 1.30 -5.13 29.74
N GLU A 464 2.50 -5.66 29.66
CA GLU A 464 3.35 -5.95 30.83
C GLU A 464 3.93 -4.69 31.48
N ASP A 465 3.95 -3.57 30.74
CA ASP A 465 4.38 -2.27 31.22
C ASP A 465 3.16 -1.36 31.45
N ASP A 466 2.94 -0.94 32.68
CA ASP A 466 1.88 0.01 33.05
C ASP A 466 1.97 1.36 32.30
N ARG A 467 3.10 1.63 31.67
CA ARG A 467 3.38 2.84 30.92
C ARG A 467 2.94 2.80 29.46
N ARG A 468 2.55 1.65 28.91
CA ARG A 468 2.30 1.45 27.46
C ARG A 468 0.87 1.11 27.08
N GLY A 469 -0.10 1.58 27.78
CA GLY A 469 -1.45 1.59 27.24
C GLY A 469 -2.50 0.80 28.04
N ARG A 470 -3.71 1.29 27.95
CA ARG A 470 -4.92 0.75 28.55
C ARG A 470 -5.43 -0.54 27.90
N ALA A 471 -4.62 -1.26 27.14
CA ALA A 471 -5.00 -2.52 26.54
C ALA A 471 -5.11 -3.58 27.67
N ARG A 472 -6.34 -3.76 28.15
CA ARG A 472 -6.67 -4.79 29.11
C ARG A 472 -6.63 -6.14 28.43
N GLY A 473 -5.72 -7.02 28.82
CA GLY A 473 -5.70 -8.39 28.33
C GLY A 473 -6.98 -9.16 28.70
N LEU A 474 -7.15 -10.30 28.05
CA LEU A 474 -8.32 -11.17 28.24
C LEU A 474 -8.50 -11.51 29.73
N LYS A 475 -7.41 -11.83 30.46
CA LYS A 475 -7.40 -12.08 31.90
C LYS A 475 -8.14 -10.99 32.69
N LYS A 476 -7.78 -9.73 32.47
CA LYS A 476 -8.36 -8.60 33.21
C LYS A 476 -9.82 -8.37 32.85
N ARG A 477 -10.18 -8.57 31.57
CA ARG A 477 -11.56 -8.47 31.12
C ARG A 477 -12.45 -9.58 31.68
N LEU A 478 -11.96 -10.81 31.67
CA LEU A 478 -12.68 -11.95 32.25
C LEU A 478 -12.81 -11.82 33.77
N ALA A 479 -11.74 -11.44 34.47
CA ALA A 479 -11.79 -11.23 35.92
C ALA A 479 -12.86 -10.20 36.33
N GLU A 480 -13.07 -9.13 35.53
CA GLU A 480 -14.14 -8.16 35.78
C GLU A 480 -15.54 -8.77 35.57
N LEU A 481 -15.71 -9.68 34.60
CA LEU A 481 -17.00 -10.33 34.31
C LEU A 481 -17.35 -11.44 35.34
N ILE A 482 -16.35 -12.16 35.87
CA ILE A 482 -16.52 -13.28 36.77
C ILE A 482 -16.14 -12.93 38.23
N ALA A 483 -16.11 -11.63 38.56
CA ALA A 483 -15.64 -11.15 39.86
C ALA A 483 -16.36 -11.78 41.06
N SER A 484 -17.58 -12.30 40.89
CA SER A 484 -18.37 -12.99 41.94
C SER A 484 -18.11 -14.50 42.01
N ASP A 485 -17.38 -15.09 41.07
CA ASP A 485 -17.11 -16.53 41.02
C ASP A 485 -15.63 -16.84 41.34
N VAL A 486 -15.40 -17.25 42.58
CA VAL A 486 -14.05 -17.55 43.09
C VAL A 486 -13.40 -18.73 42.38
N SER A 487 -14.18 -19.73 41.96
CA SER A 487 -13.64 -20.92 41.27
C SER A 487 -13.22 -20.57 39.84
N ALA A 488 -13.99 -19.74 39.15
CA ALA A 488 -13.67 -19.26 37.83
C ALA A 488 -12.44 -18.30 37.82
N LEU A 489 -12.28 -17.47 38.86
CA LEU A 489 -11.08 -16.64 39.04
C LEU A 489 -9.83 -17.48 39.26
N ALA A 490 -9.90 -18.54 40.08
CA ALA A 490 -8.77 -19.45 40.31
C ALA A 490 -8.36 -20.17 39.01
N ALA A 491 -9.32 -20.68 38.24
CA ALA A 491 -9.06 -21.30 36.93
C ALA A 491 -8.46 -20.30 35.91
N LEU A 492 -8.90 -19.02 35.92
CA LEU A 492 -8.35 -17.98 35.06
C LEU A 492 -6.88 -17.65 35.43
N ASP A 493 -6.56 -17.67 36.72
CA ASP A 493 -5.19 -17.45 37.18
C ASP A 493 -4.25 -18.61 36.82
N GLU A 494 -4.72 -19.86 36.89
CA GLU A 494 -3.97 -21.04 36.46
C GLU A 494 -3.73 -21.06 34.95
N ALA A 495 -4.71 -20.66 34.16
CA ALA A 495 -4.64 -20.63 32.69
C ALA A 495 -3.77 -19.48 32.13
N SER A 496 -3.39 -18.49 32.92
CA SER A 496 -2.73 -17.27 32.49
C SER A 496 -1.30 -17.10 32.99
#